data_d8225d419441f9cc4d22a42e7c186e95
#
_entry.id   d8225d419441f9cc4d22a42e7c186e95
#
_cell.length_a   1.000
_cell.length_b   1.000
_cell.length_c   1.000
_cell.angle_alpha   90.00
_cell.angle_beta   90.00
_cell.angle_gamma   90.00
#
_symmetry.space_group_name_H-M   'P 1'
#
loop_
_entity.id
_entity.type
_entity.pdbx_description
1 polymer ?
#
loop_
_entity_poly.entity_id
_entity_poly.type
_entity_poly.pdbx_seq_one_letter_code
_entity_poly.pdbx_strand_id
1 'polypeptide(L)'
;MIIKTMDASFVRKCFLAGANAIDAKKEVINDLNVFPVPDGDTGTNMTMTIMSAAKEVAALENPDMKSLGKAISGGSLRGARGNSGVILSQLLRGFTKEVSKVDEVDVDVLTKAFERAVESAYKAVMKPKEGTILTVARGGADKALELNGRTDNIAEFMNSVIMHMRDVLDQTPKLLPVLKEAGVVDSGGEGLVTVLEGAYTALIGKEVKIDVEPAATPVKKPSMGADAGVVAEADIKFGYCTEFIIMLENPLPDEE
;
A
#
# COMPACT_ATOMS: atom_id res chain seq x y z
N MET A 1 16.64 3.98 22.11
CA MET A 1 15.50 4.91 22.30
C MET A 1 14.27 4.05 22.56
N ILE A 2 13.49 4.33 23.62
CA ILE A 2 12.25 3.60 23.91
C ILE A 2 11.09 4.48 23.44
N ILE A 3 10.27 3.95 22.54
CA ILE A 3 9.08 4.63 22.00
C ILE A 3 7.88 3.76 22.34
N LYS A 4 7.01 4.24 23.24
CA LYS A 4 5.84 3.47 23.69
C LYS A 4 4.58 3.79 22.91
N THR A 5 4.44 5.04 22.48
CA THR A 5 3.30 5.50 21.69
C THR A 5 3.75 6.43 20.57
N MET A 6 2.93 6.54 19.53
CA MET A 6 3.11 7.46 18.40
C MET A 6 1.82 8.23 18.17
N ASP A 7 1.90 9.54 18.11
CA ASP A 7 0.81 10.42 17.67
C ASP A 7 0.68 10.44 16.13
N ALA A 8 -0.33 11.13 15.64
CA ALA A 8 -0.59 11.24 14.21
C ALA A 8 0.55 11.93 13.44
N SER A 9 1.22 12.90 14.04
CA SER A 9 2.36 13.60 13.42
C SER A 9 3.54 12.67 13.23
N PHE A 10 3.79 11.80 14.20
CA PHE A 10 4.86 10.82 14.13
C PHE A 10 4.55 9.71 13.11
N VAL A 11 3.32 9.18 13.12
CA VAL A 11 2.86 8.20 12.10
C VAL A 11 2.92 8.81 10.70
N ARG A 12 2.51 10.08 10.53
CA ARG A 12 2.65 10.83 9.26
C ARG A 12 4.09 10.83 8.76
N LYS A 13 5.05 11.16 9.64
CA LYS A 13 6.48 11.19 9.29
C LYS A 13 6.97 9.81 8.83
N CYS A 14 6.61 8.75 9.55
CA CYS A 14 6.98 7.38 9.19
C CYS A 14 6.38 6.97 7.84
N PHE A 15 5.09 7.29 7.60
CA PHE A 15 4.43 6.97 6.33
C PHE A 15 5.09 7.66 5.13
N LEU A 16 5.40 8.96 5.24
CA LEU A 16 6.08 9.70 4.18
C LEU A 16 7.48 9.18 3.90
N ALA A 17 8.21 8.77 4.94
CA ALA A 17 9.52 8.14 4.79
C ALA A 17 9.43 6.79 4.06
N GLY A 18 8.42 5.98 4.37
CA GLY A 18 8.15 4.73 3.65
C GLY A 18 7.82 4.95 2.17
N ALA A 19 7.02 5.97 1.87
CA ALA A 19 6.69 6.34 0.48
C ALA A 19 7.93 6.78 -0.31
N ASN A 20 8.83 7.56 0.29
CA ASN A 20 10.09 7.94 -0.34
C ASN A 20 11.05 6.75 -0.54
N ALA A 21 11.06 5.81 0.40
CA ALA A 21 11.94 4.65 0.31
C ALA A 21 11.61 3.76 -0.89
N ILE A 22 10.32 3.51 -1.15
CA ILE A 22 9.92 2.72 -2.32
C ILE A 22 10.13 3.47 -3.63
N ASP A 23 9.92 4.80 -3.66
CA ASP A 23 10.21 5.60 -4.87
C ASP A 23 11.69 5.53 -5.24
N ALA A 24 12.58 5.60 -4.25
CA ALA A 24 14.02 5.49 -4.46
C ALA A 24 14.46 4.11 -4.96
N LYS A 25 13.70 3.05 -4.69
CA LYS A 25 14.04 1.66 -5.05
C LYS A 25 13.13 1.07 -6.13
N LYS A 26 12.25 1.85 -6.74
CA LYS A 26 11.21 1.35 -7.67
C LYS A 26 11.78 0.54 -8.84
N GLU A 27 12.91 0.96 -9.42
CA GLU A 27 13.53 0.24 -10.54
C GLU A 27 14.08 -1.12 -10.11
N VAL A 28 14.71 -1.20 -8.93
CA VAL A 28 15.16 -2.49 -8.37
C VAL A 28 14.00 -3.44 -8.14
N ILE A 29 12.85 -2.92 -7.68
CA ILE A 29 11.63 -3.71 -7.48
C ILE A 29 11.03 -4.12 -8.83
N ASN A 30 11.08 -3.27 -9.86
CA ASN A 30 10.67 -3.60 -11.22
C ASN A 30 11.47 -4.78 -11.79
N ASP A 31 12.80 -4.80 -11.57
CA ASP A 31 13.70 -5.86 -12.04
C ASP A 31 13.38 -7.24 -11.42
N LEU A 32 12.74 -7.28 -10.25
CA LEU A 32 12.30 -8.52 -9.59
C LEU A 32 10.97 -9.04 -10.14
N ASN A 33 10.27 -8.27 -10.98
CA ASN A 33 8.90 -8.59 -11.40
C ASN A 33 8.85 -9.68 -12.46
N VAL A 34 8.63 -10.93 -12.05
CA VAL A 34 8.48 -12.09 -12.95
C VAL A 34 7.13 -12.79 -12.79
N PHE A 35 6.30 -12.39 -11.82
CA PHE A 35 5.00 -12.99 -11.53
C PHE A 35 3.98 -11.91 -11.11
N PRO A 36 2.69 -12.02 -11.53
CA PRO A 36 2.09 -13.01 -12.45
C PRO A 36 2.42 -12.78 -13.92
N VAL A 37 2.82 -11.57 -14.30
CA VAL A 37 3.24 -11.18 -15.63
C VAL A 37 4.58 -10.47 -15.51
N PRO A 38 5.60 -10.81 -16.31
CA PRO A 38 6.92 -10.21 -16.22
C PRO A 38 6.98 -8.89 -17.04
N ASP A 39 6.14 -7.92 -16.69
CA ASP A 39 6.03 -6.61 -17.34
C ASP A 39 6.92 -5.53 -16.72
N GLY A 40 7.63 -5.86 -15.61
CA GLY A 40 8.60 -4.97 -14.98
C GLY A 40 7.99 -3.70 -14.38
N ASP A 41 6.74 -3.75 -13.92
CA ASP A 41 6.02 -2.56 -13.47
C ASP A 41 5.62 -2.54 -11.98
N THR A 42 5.92 -3.59 -11.22
CA THR A 42 5.51 -3.73 -9.82
C THR A 42 5.98 -2.57 -8.95
N GLY A 43 7.25 -2.18 -9.04
CA GLY A 43 7.81 -1.06 -8.28
C GLY A 43 7.15 0.25 -8.66
N THR A 44 6.96 0.50 -9.96
CA THR A 44 6.26 1.67 -10.48
C THR A 44 4.81 1.74 -9.98
N ASN A 45 4.06 0.65 -10.06
CA ASN A 45 2.66 0.59 -9.64
C ASN A 45 2.51 0.81 -8.14
N MET A 46 3.35 0.19 -7.32
CA MET A 46 3.34 0.39 -5.86
C MET A 46 3.73 1.82 -5.49
N THR A 47 4.76 2.37 -6.14
CA THR A 47 5.19 3.76 -5.93
C THR A 47 4.08 4.74 -6.29
N MET A 48 3.46 4.63 -7.47
CA MET A 48 2.36 5.51 -7.86
C MET A 48 1.20 5.44 -6.87
N THR A 49 0.90 4.25 -6.35
CA THR A 49 -0.17 4.01 -5.39
C THR A 49 0.11 4.72 -4.06
N ILE A 50 1.29 4.51 -3.48
CA ILE A 50 1.63 5.09 -2.17
C ILE A 50 1.89 6.60 -2.26
N MET A 51 2.49 7.08 -3.36
CA MET A 51 2.72 8.52 -3.58
C MET A 51 1.42 9.30 -3.77
N SER A 52 0.37 8.70 -4.31
CA SER A 52 -0.96 9.30 -4.34
C SER A 52 -1.48 9.57 -2.92
N ALA A 53 -1.30 8.62 -1.99
CA ALA A 53 -1.62 8.82 -0.58
C ALA A 53 -0.68 9.82 0.09
N ALA A 54 0.61 9.76 -0.20
CA ALA A 54 1.62 10.63 0.39
C ALA A 54 1.38 12.11 0.09
N LYS A 55 0.92 12.45 -1.12
CA LYS A 55 0.52 13.81 -1.49
C LYS A 55 -0.65 14.33 -0.64
N GLU A 56 -1.65 13.51 -0.36
CA GLU A 56 -2.77 13.88 0.50
C GLU A 56 -2.33 14.01 1.97
N VAL A 57 -1.47 13.10 2.43
CA VAL A 57 -0.89 13.14 3.78
C VAL A 57 0.01 14.37 3.97
N ALA A 58 0.79 14.74 2.96
CA ALA A 58 1.65 15.91 3.00
C ALA A 58 0.84 17.23 3.10
N ALA A 59 -0.35 17.25 2.51
CA ALA A 59 -1.24 18.42 2.52
C ALA A 59 -1.96 18.64 3.87
N LEU A 60 -1.90 17.67 4.81
CA LEU A 60 -2.50 17.83 6.14
C LEU A 60 -1.60 18.70 7.03
N GLU A 61 -2.12 19.82 7.53
CA GLU A 61 -1.34 20.73 8.40
C GLU A 61 -1.18 20.19 9.81
N ASN A 62 -2.24 19.79 10.48
CA ASN A 62 -2.22 19.25 11.85
C ASN A 62 -3.15 18.01 11.91
N PRO A 63 -2.72 16.86 11.37
CA PRO A 63 -3.59 15.69 11.30
C PRO A 63 -3.85 15.11 12.69
N ASP A 64 -5.10 14.73 12.91
CA ASP A 64 -5.45 13.69 13.86
C ASP A 64 -5.32 12.31 13.20
N MET A 65 -5.38 11.24 13.99
CA MET A 65 -5.21 9.88 13.47
C MET A 65 -6.30 9.50 12.47
N LYS A 66 -7.50 10.05 12.63
CA LYS A 66 -8.65 9.78 11.76
C LYS A 66 -8.50 10.44 10.38
N SER A 67 -8.09 11.71 10.34
CA SER A 67 -7.84 12.43 9.07
C SER A 67 -6.63 11.84 8.34
N LEU A 68 -5.57 11.49 9.08
CA LEU A 68 -4.40 10.81 8.54
C LEU A 68 -4.77 9.44 7.92
N GLY A 69 -5.50 8.61 8.65
CA GLY A 69 -5.94 7.30 8.14
C GLY A 69 -6.85 7.42 6.92
N LYS A 70 -7.71 8.45 6.86
CA LYS A 70 -8.54 8.74 5.70
C LYS A 70 -7.71 9.16 4.48
N ALA A 71 -6.69 9.99 4.67
CA ALA A 71 -5.80 10.41 3.59
C ALA A 71 -4.99 9.24 3.04
N ILE A 72 -4.42 8.40 3.91
CA ILE A 72 -3.67 7.21 3.50
C ILE A 72 -4.57 6.22 2.74
N SER A 73 -5.70 5.83 3.33
CA SER A 73 -6.62 4.86 2.75
C SER A 73 -7.26 5.36 1.46
N GLY A 74 -7.77 6.60 1.46
CA GLY A 74 -8.45 7.19 0.31
C GLY A 74 -7.48 7.51 -0.82
N GLY A 75 -6.33 8.09 -0.51
CA GLY A 75 -5.30 8.44 -1.48
C GLY A 75 -4.70 7.21 -2.16
N SER A 76 -4.37 6.15 -1.40
CA SER A 76 -3.85 4.91 -1.98
C SER A 76 -4.90 4.19 -2.84
N LEU A 77 -6.17 4.21 -2.46
CA LEU A 77 -7.23 3.59 -3.25
C LEU A 77 -7.44 4.32 -4.60
N ARG A 78 -7.47 5.66 -4.60
CA ARG A 78 -7.60 6.45 -5.83
C ARG A 78 -6.38 6.33 -6.74
N GLY A 79 -5.20 6.18 -6.14
CA GLY A 79 -3.93 6.01 -6.85
C GLY A 79 -3.57 4.58 -7.20
N ALA A 80 -4.38 3.59 -6.83
CA ALA A 80 -4.06 2.17 -7.03
C ALA A 80 -3.82 1.86 -8.52
N ARG A 81 -2.70 1.19 -8.80
CA ARG A 81 -2.29 0.77 -10.14
C ARG A 81 -1.82 -0.68 -10.10
N GLY A 82 -2.19 -1.43 -11.13
CA GLY A 82 -1.85 -2.84 -11.25
C GLY A 82 -2.33 -3.69 -10.06
N ASN A 83 -2.04 -4.98 -10.09
CA ASN A 83 -2.38 -5.90 -8.99
C ASN A 83 -1.63 -5.54 -7.70
N SER A 84 -0.34 -5.21 -7.82
CA SER A 84 0.52 -4.86 -6.68
C SER A 84 0.05 -3.60 -5.95
N GLY A 85 -0.33 -2.55 -6.70
CA GLY A 85 -0.86 -1.33 -6.11
C GLY A 85 -2.23 -1.53 -5.46
N VAL A 86 -3.11 -2.34 -6.07
CA VAL A 86 -4.41 -2.68 -5.46
C VAL A 86 -4.21 -3.41 -4.14
N ILE A 87 -3.32 -4.43 -4.09
CA ILE A 87 -3.05 -5.17 -2.86
C ILE A 87 -2.44 -4.24 -1.80
N LEU A 88 -1.46 -3.41 -2.16
CA LEU A 88 -0.89 -2.41 -1.25
C LEU A 88 -1.96 -1.47 -0.70
N SER A 89 -2.88 -0.99 -1.53
CA SER A 89 -3.97 -0.11 -1.09
C SER A 89 -4.90 -0.80 -0.08
N GLN A 90 -5.15 -2.11 -0.22
CA GLN A 90 -5.96 -2.87 0.73
C GLN A 90 -5.22 -3.16 2.05
N LEU A 91 -3.91 -3.40 2.01
CA LEU A 91 -3.07 -3.48 3.21
C LEU A 91 -3.13 -2.15 3.99
N LEU A 92 -2.89 -1.03 3.31
CA LEU A 92 -2.98 0.31 3.91
C LEU A 92 -4.37 0.62 4.46
N ARG A 93 -5.43 0.23 3.74
CA ARG A 93 -6.83 0.40 4.19
C ARG A 93 -7.11 -0.39 5.46
N GLY A 94 -6.68 -1.64 5.53
CA GLY A 94 -6.85 -2.47 6.71
C GLY A 94 -6.11 -1.90 7.91
N PHE A 95 -4.84 -1.53 7.73
CA PHE A 95 -3.99 -0.92 8.74
C PHE A 95 -4.61 0.37 9.31
N THR A 96 -4.96 1.29 8.44
CA THR A 96 -5.52 2.59 8.85
C THR A 96 -6.87 2.47 9.54
N LYS A 97 -7.64 1.42 9.27
CA LYS A 97 -8.92 1.16 9.93
C LYS A 97 -8.77 0.94 11.44
N GLU A 98 -7.66 0.37 11.88
CA GLU A 98 -7.37 0.17 13.30
C GLU A 98 -6.75 1.41 13.93
N VAL A 99 -5.71 1.99 13.32
CA VAL A 99 -5.03 3.15 13.88
C VAL A 99 -5.95 4.39 13.98
N SER A 100 -6.93 4.53 13.10
CA SER A 100 -7.90 5.66 13.13
C SER A 100 -8.88 5.62 14.31
N LYS A 101 -8.86 4.59 15.15
CA LYS A 101 -9.75 4.46 16.30
C LYS A 101 -9.19 5.07 17.57
N VAL A 102 -7.93 5.45 17.55
CA VAL A 102 -7.17 5.92 18.70
C VAL A 102 -6.45 7.23 18.41
N ASP A 103 -6.08 7.98 19.42
CA ASP A 103 -5.30 9.21 19.29
C ASP A 103 -3.79 8.92 19.27
N GLU A 104 -3.37 7.86 19.96
CA GLU A 104 -1.99 7.38 20.01
C GLU A 104 -1.94 5.88 19.69
N VAL A 105 -0.93 5.49 18.91
CA VAL A 105 -0.69 4.11 18.50
C VAL A 105 0.39 3.51 19.39
N ASP A 106 0.09 2.38 20.01
CA ASP A 106 1.01 1.52 20.75
C ASP A 106 1.23 0.17 20.05
N VAL A 107 1.94 -0.74 20.71
CA VAL A 107 2.23 -2.08 20.16
C VAL A 107 0.94 -2.93 20.00
N ASP A 108 -0.04 -2.80 20.90
CA ASP A 108 -1.30 -3.53 20.81
C ASP A 108 -2.13 -3.07 19.60
N VAL A 109 -2.20 -1.75 19.38
CA VAL A 109 -2.87 -1.17 18.20
C VAL A 109 -2.16 -1.56 16.92
N LEU A 110 -0.80 -1.53 16.89
CA LEU A 110 -0.03 -1.97 15.73
C LEU A 110 -0.28 -3.43 15.40
N THR A 111 -0.29 -4.31 16.39
CA THR A 111 -0.60 -5.74 16.20
C THR A 111 -1.95 -5.92 15.48
N LYS A 112 -3.00 -5.30 16.03
CA LYS A 112 -4.34 -5.33 15.41
C LYS A 112 -4.36 -4.72 14.01
N ALA A 113 -3.55 -3.67 13.78
CA ALA A 113 -3.45 -3.03 12.48
C ALA A 113 -2.79 -3.95 11.43
N PHE A 114 -1.72 -4.69 11.79
CA PHE A 114 -1.11 -5.69 10.92
C PHE A 114 -2.08 -6.84 10.59
N GLU A 115 -2.78 -7.39 11.56
CA GLU A 115 -3.79 -8.43 11.35
C GLU A 115 -4.90 -7.95 10.40
N ARG A 116 -5.42 -6.73 10.63
CA ARG A 116 -6.48 -6.16 9.80
C ARG A 116 -6.02 -5.83 8.39
N ALA A 117 -4.75 -5.42 8.22
CA ALA A 117 -4.14 -5.20 6.91
C ALA A 117 -4.18 -6.49 6.08
N VAL A 118 -3.68 -7.58 6.65
CA VAL A 118 -3.66 -8.90 6.01
C VAL A 118 -5.07 -9.39 5.68
N GLU A 119 -6.00 -9.33 6.64
CA GLU A 119 -7.40 -9.71 6.43
C GLU A 119 -8.03 -8.95 5.25
N SER A 120 -7.79 -7.63 5.18
CA SER A 120 -8.33 -6.78 4.10
C SER A 120 -7.74 -7.14 2.74
N ALA A 121 -6.44 -7.41 2.67
CA ALA A 121 -5.76 -7.76 1.43
C ALA A 121 -6.18 -9.16 0.91
N TYR A 122 -6.22 -10.16 1.80
CA TYR A 122 -6.68 -11.50 1.40
C TYR A 122 -8.14 -11.53 0.92
N LYS A 123 -9.02 -10.73 1.54
CA LYS A 123 -10.43 -10.61 1.11
C LYS A 123 -10.58 -9.94 -0.26
N ALA A 124 -9.65 -9.11 -0.65
CA ALA A 124 -9.69 -8.41 -1.93
C ALA A 124 -9.20 -9.26 -3.11
N VAL A 125 -8.48 -10.35 -2.85
CA VAL A 125 -7.90 -11.21 -3.88
C VAL A 125 -8.73 -12.49 -4.00
N MET A 126 -9.34 -12.72 -5.18
CA MET A 126 -10.19 -13.89 -5.40
C MET A 126 -9.44 -15.23 -5.29
N LYS A 127 -8.18 -15.28 -5.70
CA LYS A 127 -7.34 -16.48 -5.66
C LYS A 127 -5.95 -16.14 -5.09
N PRO A 128 -5.82 -15.99 -3.77
CA PRO A 128 -4.54 -15.70 -3.14
C PRO A 128 -3.49 -16.76 -3.50
N LYS A 129 -2.28 -16.30 -3.81
CA LYS A 129 -1.13 -17.17 -4.08
C LYS A 129 -0.10 -16.99 -2.97
N GLU A 130 0.39 -18.12 -2.46
CA GLU A 130 1.50 -18.13 -1.52
C GLU A 130 2.82 -17.87 -2.23
N GLY A 131 3.79 -17.31 -1.50
CA GLY A 131 5.05 -16.87 -2.08
C GLY A 131 4.98 -15.46 -2.70
N THR A 132 3.97 -14.65 -2.33
CA THR A 132 3.76 -13.29 -2.82
C THR A 132 3.73 -12.27 -1.66
N ILE A 133 3.52 -11.00 -1.99
CA ILE A 133 3.31 -9.91 -1.02
C ILE A 133 2.33 -10.30 0.10
N LEU A 134 1.31 -11.11 -0.20
CA LEU A 134 0.33 -11.58 0.80
C LEU A 134 0.98 -12.47 1.86
N THR A 135 1.87 -13.37 1.45
CA THR A 135 2.62 -14.25 2.35
C THR A 135 3.56 -13.43 3.23
N VAL A 136 4.26 -12.46 2.65
CA VAL A 136 5.17 -11.56 3.39
C VAL A 136 4.40 -10.72 4.40
N ALA A 137 3.25 -10.16 4.00
CA ALA A 137 2.38 -9.40 4.89
C ALA A 137 1.87 -10.25 6.05
N ARG A 138 1.44 -11.50 5.77
CA ARG A 138 0.99 -12.45 6.81
C ARG A 138 2.11 -12.78 7.78
N GLY A 139 3.32 -13.05 7.29
CA GLY A 139 4.48 -13.26 8.17
C GLY A 139 4.72 -12.09 9.13
N GLY A 140 4.54 -10.85 8.64
CA GLY A 140 4.59 -9.66 9.49
C GLY A 140 3.52 -9.63 10.57
N ALA A 141 2.28 -9.97 10.24
CA ALA A 141 1.17 -10.03 11.19
C ALA A 141 1.35 -11.15 12.23
N ASP A 142 1.79 -12.33 11.81
CA ASP A 142 2.07 -13.46 12.70
C ASP A 142 3.17 -13.09 13.70
N LYS A 143 4.23 -12.43 13.24
CA LYS A 143 5.30 -11.94 14.13
C LYS A 143 4.83 -10.84 15.06
N ALA A 144 4.00 -9.92 14.59
CA ALA A 144 3.39 -8.88 15.41
C ALA A 144 2.56 -9.50 16.54
N LEU A 145 1.75 -10.50 16.24
CA LEU A 145 0.95 -11.23 17.23
C LEU A 145 1.83 -11.97 18.26
N GLU A 146 2.92 -12.61 17.81
CA GLU A 146 3.89 -13.26 18.71
C GLU A 146 4.52 -12.29 19.70
N LEU A 147 4.79 -11.06 19.28
CA LEU A 147 5.46 -10.03 20.09
C LEU A 147 4.48 -9.24 20.99
N ASN A 148 3.19 -9.32 20.75
CA ASN A 148 2.18 -8.63 21.54
C ASN A 148 2.24 -9.06 23.01
N GLY A 149 2.33 -8.08 23.91
CA GLY A 149 2.51 -8.31 25.34
C GLY A 149 3.95 -8.73 25.77
N ARG A 150 4.91 -8.85 24.82
CA ARG A 150 6.31 -9.15 25.15
C ARG A 150 7.21 -7.92 25.17
N THR A 151 6.83 -6.87 24.43
CA THR A 151 7.51 -5.58 24.42
C THR A 151 6.48 -4.45 24.32
N ASP A 152 6.79 -3.31 24.95
CA ASP A 152 6.05 -2.05 24.81
C ASP A 152 6.83 -1.01 23.99
N ASN A 153 8.01 -1.40 23.47
CA ASN A 153 8.87 -0.55 22.67
C ASN A 153 8.58 -0.74 21.17
N ILE A 154 7.91 0.23 20.56
CA ILE A 154 7.53 0.20 19.14
C ILE A 154 8.75 0.02 18.21
N ALA A 155 9.90 0.62 18.55
CA ALA A 155 11.10 0.49 17.73
C ALA A 155 11.63 -0.95 17.71
N GLU A 156 11.65 -1.63 18.86
CA GLU A 156 12.04 -3.04 18.98
C GLU A 156 11.03 -3.95 18.27
N PHE A 157 9.74 -3.71 18.50
CA PHE A 157 8.64 -4.42 17.86
C PHE A 157 8.73 -4.34 16.34
N MET A 158 8.80 -3.13 15.77
CA MET A 158 8.87 -2.92 14.32
C MET A 158 10.13 -3.50 13.69
N ASN A 159 11.29 -3.39 14.36
CA ASN A 159 12.51 -4.02 13.88
C ASN A 159 12.35 -5.53 13.75
N SER A 160 11.81 -6.17 14.78
CA SER A 160 11.62 -7.63 14.80
C SER A 160 10.60 -8.10 13.75
N VAL A 161 9.51 -7.33 13.55
CA VAL A 161 8.51 -7.60 12.50
C VAL A 161 9.16 -7.49 11.12
N ILE A 162 9.88 -6.41 10.84
CA ILE A 162 10.52 -6.18 9.53
C ILE A 162 11.58 -7.26 9.23
N MET A 163 12.42 -7.61 10.20
CA MET A 163 13.41 -8.68 10.02
C MET A 163 12.73 -10.00 9.68
N HIS A 164 11.66 -10.37 10.39
CA HIS A 164 10.92 -11.58 10.08
C HIS A 164 10.25 -11.54 8.71
N MET A 165 9.70 -10.38 8.31
CA MET A 165 9.16 -10.22 6.95
C MET A 165 10.24 -10.38 5.89
N ARG A 166 11.49 -9.94 6.14
CA ARG A 166 12.63 -10.15 5.25
C ARG A 166 12.97 -11.65 5.13
N ASP A 167 12.98 -12.38 6.26
CA ASP A 167 13.19 -13.82 6.26
C ASP A 167 12.09 -14.57 5.47
N VAL A 168 10.83 -14.14 5.59
CA VAL A 168 9.71 -14.72 4.83
C VAL A 168 9.84 -14.38 3.34
N LEU A 169 10.25 -13.17 3.01
CA LEU A 169 10.50 -12.75 1.62
C LEU A 169 11.57 -13.63 0.96
N ASP A 170 12.67 -13.92 1.66
CA ASP A 170 13.74 -14.81 1.18
C ASP A 170 13.25 -16.25 0.98
N GLN A 171 12.13 -16.65 1.58
CA GLN A 171 11.52 -17.95 1.38
C GLN A 171 10.52 -17.98 0.20
N THR A 172 10.11 -16.83 -0.35
CA THR A 172 9.12 -16.78 -1.44
C THR A 172 9.49 -17.64 -2.65
N PRO A 173 10.77 -17.78 -3.06
CA PRO A 173 11.15 -18.68 -4.15
C PRO A 173 10.91 -20.17 -3.86
N LYS A 174 10.82 -20.56 -2.57
CA LYS A 174 10.49 -21.94 -2.19
C LYS A 174 9.00 -22.23 -2.29
N LEU A 175 8.17 -21.19 -2.23
CA LEU A 175 6.70 -21.27 -2.27
C LEU A 175 6.15 -21.10 -3.68
N LEU A 176 6.83 -20.33 -4.53
CA LEU A 176 6.39 -20.01 -5.88
C LEU A 176 7.49 -20.38 -6.90
N PRO A 177 7.33 -21.48 -7.65
CA PRO A 177 8.38 -22.06 -8.51
C PRO A 177 8.95 -21.07 -9.53
N VAL A 178 8.14 -20.18 -10.12
CA VAL A 178 8.58 -19.20 -11.11
C VAL A 178 9.63 -18.24 -10.53
N LEU A 179 9.54 -17.86 -9.26
CA LEU A 179 10.54 -17.03 -8.58
C LEU A 179 11.86 -17.79 -8.43
N LYS A 180 11.78 -19.09 -8.11
CA LYS A 180 12.95 -19.95 -8.00
C LYS A 180 13.67 -20.12 -9.34
N GLU A 181 12.93 -20.32 -10.41
CA GLU A 181 13.46 -20.45 -11.77
C GLU A 181 14.14 -19.15 -12.23
N ALA A 182 13.58 -17.99 -11.88
CA ALA A 182 14.16 -16.70 -12.18
C ALA A 182 15.29 -16.28 -11.21
N GLY A 183 15.45 -16.97 -10.07
CA GLY A 183 16.46 -16.65 -9.07
C GLY A 183 16.18 -15.35 -8.30
N VAL A 184 14.91 -14.95 -8.16
CA VAL A 184 14.49 -13.70 -7.51
C VAL A 184 13.50 -13.97 -6.39
N VAL A 185 13.32 -12.97 -5.52
CA VAL A 185 12.24 -12.93 -4.52
C VAL A 185 11.00 -12.25 -5.10
N ASP A 186 9.87 -12.31 -4.38
CA ASP A 186 8.64 -11.63 -4.81
C ASP A 186 8.81 -10.11 -4.81
N SER A 187 8.59 -9.49 -5.97
CA SER A 187 8.74 -8.04 -6.17
C SER A 187 7.76 -7.22 -5.32
N GLY A 188 6.52 -7.67 -5.17
CA GLY A 188 5.52 -7.03 -4.30
C GLY A 188 5.91 -7.12 -2.82
N GLY A 189 6.44 -8.26 -2.39
CA GLY A 189 6.97 -8.46 -1.04
C GLY A 189 8.17 -7.56 -0.76
N GLU A 190 9.13 -7.45 -1.71
CA GLU A 190 10.25 -6.51 -1.59
C GLU A 190 9.77 -5.06 -1.46
N GLY A 191 8.78 -4.66 -2.28
CA GLY A 191 8.18 -3.34 -2.19
C GLY A 191 7.56 -3.06 -0.82
N LEU A 192 6.81 -4.03 -0.26
CA LEU A 192 6.19 -3.88 1.06
C LEU A 192 7.25 -3.76 2.17
N VAL A 193 8.29 -4.61 2.16
CA VAL A 193 9.37 -4.53 3.14
C VAL A 193 10.13 -3.21 3.01
N THR A 194 10.39 -2.75 1.79
CA THR A 194 11.04 -1.45 1.54
C THR A 194 10.24 -0.28 2.14
N VAL A 195 8.92 -0.26 2.02
CA VAL A 195 8.05 0.76 2.65
C VAL A 195 8.20 0.74 4.17
N LEU A 196 8.18 -0.43 4.78
CA LEU A 196 8.29 -0.56 6.25
C LEU A 196 9.71 -0.22 6.75
N GLU A 197 10.77 -0.57 6.02
CA GLU A 197 12.14 -0.16 6.33
C GLU A 197 12.32 1.36 6.29
N GLY A 198 11.72 2.02 5.28
CA GLY A 198 11.70 3.48 5.20
C GLY A 198 10.97 4.11 6.37
N ALA A 199 9.80 3.60 6.73
CA ALA A 199 9.05 4.03 7.90
C ALA A 199 9.84 3.83 9.20
N TYR A 200 10.51 2.69 9.34
CA TYR A 200 11.37 2.39 10.50
C TYR A 200 12.57 3.33 10.60
N THR A 201 13.16 3.73 9.49
CA THR A 201 14.26 4.69 9.47
C THR A 201 13.85 6.02 10.11
N ALA A 202 12.65 6.52 9.80
CA ALA A 202 12.10 7.71 10.44
C ALA A 202 11.70 7.47 11.90
N LEU A 203 11.20 6.28 12.22
CA LEU A 203 10.83 5.88 13.58
C LEU A 203 12.02 5.97 14.55
N ILE A 204 13.19 5.51 14.14
CA ILE A 204 14.41 5.56 14.98
C ILE A 204 15.15 6.91 14.91
N GLY A 205 14.53 7.93 14.30
CA GLY A 205 15.06 9.30 14.29
C GLY A 205 16.20 9.55 13.30
N LYS A 206 16.44 8.66 12.34
CA LYS A 206 17.38 8.94 11.24
C LYS A 206 16.76 10.00 10.31
N GLU A 207 17.60 10.91 9.82
CA GLU A 207 17.17 11.91 8.85
C GLU A 207 16.75 11.22 7.54
N VAL A 208 15.50 11.46 7.13
CA VAL A 208 14.96 11.04 5.83
C VAL A 208 14.59 12.30 5.08
N LYS A 209 15.16 12.50 3.90
CA LYS A 209 14.68 13.56 3.01
C LYS A 209 13.27 13.16 2.55
N ILE A 210 12.29 13.98 2.88
CA ILE A 210 10.90 13.79 2.46
C ILE A 210 10.68 14.67 1.24
N ASP A 211 10.67 14.08 0.07
CA ASP A 211 10.57 14.75 -1.23
C ASP A 211 9.17 14.54 -1.84
N VAL A 212 8.13 14.80 -1.03
CA VAL A 212 6.73 14.68 -1.45
C VAL A 212 6.12 16.06 -1.57
N GLU A 213 5.82 16.48 -2.80
CA GLU A 213 5.05 17.69 -3.03
C GLU A 213 3.59 17.49 -2.56
N PRO A 214 3.04 18.41 -1.73
CA PRO A 214 1.65 18.33 -1.31
C PRO A 214 0.71 18.35 -2.52
N ALA A 215 -0.40 17.61 -2.43
CA ALA A 215 -1.47 17.77 -3.41
C ALA A 215 -1.93 19.22 -3.41
N ALA A 216 -1.96 19.85 -4.60
CA ALA A 216 -2.55 21.16 -4.73
C ALA A 216 -3.96 21.14 -4.13
N THR A 217 -4.27 22.13 -3.28
CA THR A 217 -5.61 22.29 -2.67
C THR A 217 -6.64 22.13 -3.78
N PRO A 218 -7.68 21.33 -3.62
CA PRO A 218 -8.68 21.17 -4.66
C PRO A 218 -9.30 22.55 -4.91
N VAL A 219 -8.98 23.13 -6.06
CA VAL A 219 -9.70 24.26 -6.59
C VAL A 219 -11.17 23.82 -6.58
N LYS A 220 -12.04 24.51 -5.82
CA LYS A 220 -13.48 24.29 -5.86
C LYS A 220 -13.86 24.21 -7.33
N LYS A 221 -14.29 23.01 -7.78
CA LYS A 221 -14.86 22.90 -9.12
C LYS A 221 -15.98 23.91 -9.21
N PRO A 222 -15.98 24.79 -10.23
CA PRO A 222 -17.15 25.60 -10.47
C PRO A 222 -18.33 24.68 -10.56
N SER A 223 -19.43 24.98 -9.88
CA SER A 223 -20.70 24.26 -10.02
C SER A 223 -21.06 24.32 -11.50
N MET A 224 -20.90 23.22 -12.21
CA MET A 224 -21.41 23.11 -13.57
C MET A 224 -22.93 23.14 -13.48
N GLY A 225 -23.48 24.29 -13.84
CA GLY A 225 -24.86 24.39 -14.26
C GLY A 225 -25.08 23.39 -15.42
N ALA A 226 -26.22 22.72 -15.37
CA ALA A 226 -26.63 21.78 -16.40
C ALA A 226 -26.76 22.54 -17.74
N ASP A 227 -25.73 22.47 -18.56
CA ASP A 227 -25.84 22.71 -19.98
C ASP A 227 -24.89 21.73 -20.67
N ALA A 228 -25.46 20.61 -21.11
CA ALA A 228 -24.75 19.58 -21.86
C ALA A 228 -24.48 20.11 -23.27
N GLY A 229 -23.48 20.98 -23.42
CA GLY A 229 -22.93 21.36 -24.69
C GLY A 229 -22.15 20.18 -25.29
N VAL A 230 -22.50 19.82 -26.50
CA VAL A 230 -21.83 18.81 -27.34
C VAL A 230 -20.34 19.12 -27.37
N VAL A 231 -19.52 18.27 -26.73
CA VAL A 231 -18.05 18.35 -26.81
C VAL A 231 -17.65 17.87 -28.20
N ALA A 232 -17.01 18.73 -28.98
CA ALA A 232 -16.50 18.38 -30.30
C ALA A 232 -15.44 17.26 -30.18
N GLU A 233 -15.52 16.25 -31.02
CA GLU A 233 -14.63 15.05 -31.06
C GLU A 233 -13.12 15.38 -31.17
N ALA A 234 -12.74 16.61 -31.47
CA ALA A 234 -11.36 17.00 -31.78
C ALA A 234 -10.42 17.14 -30.57
N ASP A 235 -10.95 17.17 -29.31
CA ASP A 235 -10.14 17.43 -28.10
C ASP A 235 -9.86 16.21 -27.22
N ILE A 236 -10.24 15.01 -27.67
CA ILE A 236 -9.96 13.77 -26.92
C ILE A 236 -8.55 13.30 -27.24
N LYS A 237 -7.58 13.67 -26.40
CA LYS A 237 -6.18 13.21 -26.54
C LYS A 237 -5.93 11.80 -26.01
N PHE A 238 -6.82 11.26 -25.18
CA PHE A 238 -6.68 9.93 -24.60
C PHE A 238 -8.05 9.25 -24.60
N GLY A 239 -8.13 8.09 -25.26
CA GLY A 239 -9.32 7.24 -25.22
C GLY A 239 -9.36 6.45 -23.90
N TYR A 240 -10.55 6.30 -23.33
CA TYR A 240 -10.78 5.40 -22.20
C TYR A 240 -11.25 4.05 -22.75
N CYS A 241 -10.65 2.95 -22.30
CA CYS A 241 -11.23 1.63 -22.48
C CYS A 241 -12.24 1.39 -21.35
N THR A 242 -13.51 1.27 -21.69
CA THR A 242 -14.57 0.95 -20.73
C THR A 242 -15.04 -0.46 -21.01
N GLU A 243 -14.83 -1.37 -20.06
CA GLU A 243 -15.38 -2.71 -20.10
C GLU A 243 -16.65 -2.78 -19.25
N PHE A 244 -17.68 -3.44 -19.77
CA PHE A 244 -18.88 -3.74 -19.01
C PHE A 244 -19.35 -5.15 -19.32
N ILE A 245 -19.88 -5.82 -18.30
CA ILE A 245 -20.46 -7.15 -18.43
C ILE A 245 -21.97 -6.99 -18.46
N ILE A 246 -22.61 -7.43 -19.55
CA ILE A 246 -24.06 -7.51 -19.66
C ILE A 246 -24.45 -8.93 -19.24
N MET A 247 -25.18 -9.06 -18.13
CA MET A 247 -25.81 -10.32 -17.78
C MET A 247 -27.18 -10.38 -18.44
N LEU A 248 -27.38 -11.36 -19.31
CA LEU A 248 -28.65 -11.62 -19.94
C LEU A 248 -29.45 -12.58 -19.07
N GLU A 249 -30.73 -12.31 -18.84
CA GLU A 249 -31.65 -13.23 -18.13
C GLU A 249 -31.99 -14.46 -18.98
N ASN A 250 -31.88 -14.34 -20.31
CA ASN A 250 -32.06 -15.44 -21.25
C ASN A 250 -30.83 -15.57 -22.16
N PRO A 251 -30.42 -16.80 -22.55
CA PRO A 251 -29.36 -16.99 -23.51
C PRO A 251 -29.74 -16.36 -24.86
N LEU A 252 -28.71 -15.85 -25.58
CA LEU A 252 -28.89 -15.41 -26.95
C LEU A 252 -29.39 -16.58 -27.80
N PRO A 253 -30.33 -16.38 -28.75
CA PRO A 253 -30.70 -17.43 -29.70
C PRO A 253 -29.47 -17.81 -30.52
N ASP A 254 -29.27 -19.14 -30.71
CA ASP A 254 -28.21 -19.66 -31.57
C ASP A 254 -28.37 -19.05 -32.96
N GLU A 255 -27.31 -18.44 -33.49
CA GLU A 255 -27.27 -18.05 -34.88
C GLU A 255 -27.19 -19.32 -35.75
N GLU A 256 -28.17 -19.53 -36.65
CA GLU A 256 -28.15 -20.55 -37.69
C GLU A 256 -27.21 -20.16 -38.83
#